data_8ed3c2e17aec5966ce1d26d26686cadb
#
_entry.id   8ed3c2e17aec5966ce1d26d26686cadb
#
_cell.length_a   1.000
_cell.length_b   1.000
_cell.length_c   1.000
_cell.angle_alpha   90.00
_cell.angle_beta   90.00
_cell.angle_gamma   90.00
#
_symmetry.space_group_name_H-M   'P 1'
#
loop_
_entity.id
_entity.type
_entity.pdbx_description
1 polymer ?
#
loop_
_entity_poly.entity_id
_entity_poly.type
_entity_poly.pdbx_seq_one_letter_code
_entity_poly.pdbx_strand_id
1 'polypeptide(L)'
;MKEKRLVKSKFPISIYDTTVVMFVVDEITDMEKYLKKQKLNVDISNSDGCVLQVPIPNGVEYYIVFVKRQLSHNLIAHEIFHLAETIAGSINIEDEESIAWLVGHLSEKIYGILKLKKFI
;
A
#
# COMPACT_ATOMS: atom_id res chain seq x y z
N MET A 1 6.79 -7.11 -26.51
CA MET A 1 7.10 -7.10 -25.07
C MET A 1 5.82 -6.94 -24.27
N LYS A 2 5.58 -7.82 -23.33
CA LYS A 2 4.37 -7.73 -22.51
C LYS A 2 4.51 -6.61 -21.48
N GLU A 3 3.52 -5.74 -21.38
CA GLU A 3 3.44 -4.78 -20.30
C GLU A 3 3.21 -5.53 -18.97
N LYS A 4 3.81 -5.03 -17.92
CA LYS A 4 3.56 -5.57 -16.59
C LYS A 4 2.17 -5.15 -16.13
N ARG A 5 1.34 -6.11 -15.75
CA ARG A 5 0.01 -5.88 -15.20
C ARG A 5 0.07 -5.54 -13.70
N LEU A 6 1.19 -5.75 -13.08
CA LEU A 6 1.42 -5.46 -11.67
C LEU A 6 2.79 -4.83 -11.50
N VAL A 7 2.83 -3.65 -10.92
CA VAL A 7 4.06 -2.93 -10.60
C VAL A 7 4.19 -2.85 -9.08
N LYS A 8 5.33 -3.30 -8.57
CA LYS A 8 5.61 -3.41 -7.14
C LYS A 8 6.74 -2.46 -6.76
N SER A 9 6.55 -1.69 -5.69
CA SER A 9 7.57 -0.81 -5.12
C SER A 9 7.61 -0.99 -3.62
N LYS A 10 8.79 -0.92 -3.02
CA LYS A 10 8.99 -1.22 -1.61
C LYS A 10 9.79 -0.09 -0.96
N PHE A 11 9.37 0.34 0.22
CA PHE A 11 10.12 1.34 0.99
C PHE A 11 9.99 1.10 2.49
N PRO A 12 11.05 1.43 3.27
CA PRO A 12 11.00 1.28 4.72
C PRO A 12 10.42 2.53 5.39
N ILE A 13 9.87 2.33 6.59
CA ILE A 13 9.61 3.39 7.53
C ILE A 13 10.52 3.13 8.72
N SER A 14 11.75 3.68 8.65
CA SER A 14 12.83 3.32 9.56
C SER A 14 12.52 3.59 11.02
N ILE A 15 11.84 4.69 11.32
CA ILE A 15 11.52 5.07 12.69
C ILE A 15 10.61 4.04 13.39
N TYR A 16 9.82 3.28 12.62
CA TYR A 16 8.93 2.26 13.16
C TYR A 16 9.37 0.84 12.80
N ASP A 17 10.56 0.71 12.19
CA ASP A 17 11.12 -0.58 11.78
C ASP A 17 10.11 -1.43 11.01
N THR A 18 9.46 -0.82 10.05
CA THR A 18 8.45 -1.49 9.23
C THR A 18 8.65 -1.18 7.75
N THR A 19 8.00 -1.95 6.91
CA THR A 19 8.13 -1.85 5.46
C THR A 19 6.76 -1.75 4.80
N VAL A 20 6.65 -0.85 3.84
CA VAL A 20 5.47 -0.70 3.00
C VAL A 20 5.80 -1.21 1.60
N VAL A 21 4.90 -2.00 1.05
CA VAL A 21 4.97 -2.48 -0.33
C VAL A 21 3.78 -1.92 -1.09
N MET A 22 4.06 -1.11 -2.11
CA MET A 22 3.03 -0.49 -2.92
C MET A 22 2.87 -1.25 -4.22
N PHE A 23 1.63 -1.52 -4.59
CA PHE A 23 1.29 -2.17 -5.86
C PHE A 23 0.40 -1.25 -6.69
N VAL A 24 0.70 -1.15 -7.97
CA VAL A 24 -0.20 -0.57 -8.96
C VAL A 24 -0.53 -1.69 -9.94
N VAL A 25 -1.80 -2.02 -10.07
CA VAL A 25 -2.26 -3.14 -10.88
C VAL A 25 -3.24 -2.67 -11.95
N ASP A 26 -3.26 -3.35 -13.08
CA ASP A 26 -4.22 -3.06 -14.15
C ASP A 26 -5.64 -3.41 -13.69
N GLU A 27 -5.79 -4.59 -13.08
CA GLU A 27 -7.05 -5.08 -12.55
C GLU A 27 -6.84 -5.62 -11.14
N ILE A 28 -7.87 -5.52 -10.31
CA ILE A 28 -7.79 -6.05 -8.94
C ILE A 28 -7.53 -7.57 -8.95
N THR A 29 -7.99 -8.26 -9.98
CA THR A 29 -7.74 -9.70 -10.16
C THR A 29 -6.25 -10.02 -10.32
N ASP A 30 -5.46 -9.10 -10.86
CA ASP A 30 -4.00 -9.27 -10.94
C ASP A 30 -3.39 -9.33 -9.53
N MET A 31 -3.90 -8.51 -8.61
CA MET A 31 -3.46 -8.55 -7.22
C MET A 31 -3.92 -9.83 -6.52
N GLU A 32 -5.14 -10.26 -6.77
CA GLU A 32 -5.65 -11.51 -6.21
C GLU A 32 -4.79 -12.69 -6.62
N LYS A 33 -4.37 -12.75 -7.89
CA LYS A 33 -3.45 -13.80 -8.38
C LYS A 33 -2.10 -13.74 -7.67
N TYR A 34 -1.56 -12.55 -7.47
CA TYR A 34 -0.31 -12.37 -6.73
C TYR A 34 -0.45 -12.90 -5.30
N LEU A 35 -1.52 -12.53 -4.61
CA LEU A 35 -1.77 -12.96 -3.23
C LEU A 35 -1.89 -14.48 -3.13
N LYS A 36 -2.57 -15.12 -4.07
CA LYS A 36 -2.70 -16.57 -4.11
C LYS A 36 -1.35 -17.25 -4.29
N LYS A 37 -0.48 -16.70 -5.14
CA LYS A 37 0.89 -17.22 -5.33
C LYS A 37 1.70 -17.14 -4.05
N GLN A 38 1.44 -16.11 -3.22
CA GLN A 38 2.09 -15.95 -1.92
C GLN A 38 1.38 -16.75 -0.82
N LYS A 39 0.39 -17.56 -1.18
CA LYS A 39 -0.41 -18.37 -0.25
C LYS A 39 -1.16 -17.51 0.78
N LEU A 40 -1.58 -16.31 0.36
CA LEU A 40 -2.37 -15.40 1.17
C LEU A 40 -3.83 -15.50 0.72
N ASN A 41 -4.72 -15.83 1.65
CA ASN A 41 -6.14 -16.01 1.38
C ASN A 41 -6.91 -14.78 1.85
N VAL A 42 -6.95 -13.76 1.01
CA VAL A 42 -7.61 -12.49 1.30
C VAL A 42 -8.56 -12.15 0.16
N ASP A 43 -9.78 -11.78 0.49
CA ASP A 43 -10.76 -11.34 -0.49
C ASP A 43 -10.69 -9.82 -0.64
N ILE A 44 -10.21 -9.37 -1.81
CA ILE A 44 -10.13 -7.96 -2.17
C ILE A 44 -10.96 -7.65 -3.42
N SER A 45 -11.85 -8.56 -3.79
CA SER A 45 -12.70 -8.39 -4.99
C SER A 45 -13.53 -7.10 -4.90
N ASN A 46 -13.76 -6.49 -6.07
CA ASN A 46 -14.55 -5.25 -6.21
C ASN A 46 -13.93 -4.02 -5.54
N SER A 47 -12.63 -4.05 -5.25
CA SER A 47 -11.92 -2.90 -4.67
C SER A 47 -11.23 -2.09 -5.77
N ASP A 48 -11.20 -0.76 -5.62
CA ASP A 48 -10.41 0.15 -6.45
C ASP A 48 -9.02 0.36 -5.88
N GLY A 49 -8.88 0.06 -4.61
CA GLY A 49 -7.64 0.08 -3.85
C GLY A 49 -7.87 -0.57 -2.50
N CYS A 50 -6.80 -0.95 -1.83
CA CYS A 50 -6.91 -1.56 -0.51
C CYS A 50 -5.58 -1.49 0.24
N VAL A 51 -5.67 -1.75 1.55
CA VAL A 51 -4.52 -1.86 2.44
C VAL A 51 -4.59 -3.22 3.12
N LEU A 52 -3.46 -3.93 3.15
CA LEU A 52 -3.36 -5.24 3.77
C LEU A 52 -2.18 -5.29 4.73
N GLN A 53 -2.36 -5.97 5.84
CA GLN A 53 -1.28 -6.30 6.76
C GLN A 53 -0.89 -7.75 6.50
N VAL A 54 0.36 -7.97 6.09
CA VAL A 54 0.82 -9.28 5.61
C VAL A 54 1.89 -9.82 6.55
N PRO A 55 1.67 -10.98 7.16
CA PRO A 55 2.69 -11.60 8.01
C PRO A 55 3.88 -12.08 7.18
N ILE A 56 5.08 -11.87 7.73
CA ILE A 56 6.33 -12.38 7.19
C ILE A 56 7.08 -13.09 8.32
N PRO A 57 8.16 -13.86 8.05
CA PRO A 57 8.81 -14.67 9.09
C PRO A 57 9.21 -13.90 10.35
N ASN A 58 9.61 -12.64 10.24
CA ASN A 58 10.09 -11.86 11.38
C ASN A 58 9.24 -10.62 11.65
N GLY A 59 7.96 -10.64 11.29
CA GLY A 59 7.10 -9.48 11.54
C GLY A 59 5.98 -9.37 10.53
N VAL A 60 5.72 -8.14 10.08
CA VAL A 60 4.67 -7.85 9.11
C VAL A 60 5.18 -6.85 8.07
N GLU A 61 4.63 -6.94 6.88
CA GLU A 61 4.72 -5.89 5.86
C GLU A 61 3.33 -5.33 5.62
N TYR A 62 3.25 -4.09 5.18
CA TYR A 62 1.98 -3.44 4.87
C TYR A 62 1.90 -3.22 3.38
N TYR A 63 0.82 -3.72 2.78
CA TYR A 63 0.58 -3.57 1.35
C TYR A 63 -0.42 -2.45 1.13
N ILE A 64 -0.13 -1.57 0.17
CA ILE A 64 -1.10 -0.60 -0.34
C ILE A 64 -1.24 -0.86 -1.84
N VAL A 65 -2.47 -1.03 -2.29
CA VAL A 65 -2.78 -1.46 -3.65
C VAL A 65 -3.66 -0.42 -4.33
N PHE A 66 -3.30 -0.07 -5.57
CA PHE A 66 -4.12 0.83 -6.39
C PHE A 66 -4.42 0.16 -7.72
N VAL A 67 -5.67 0.24 -8.16
CA VAL A 67 -6.04 -0.12 -9.54
C VAL A 67 -5.74 1.10 -10.42
N LYS A 68 -4.89 0.91 -11.41
CA LYS A 68 -4.30 1.98 -12.21
C LYS A 68 -5.33 2.94 -12.81
N ARG A 69 -6.40 2.41 -13.41
CA ARG A 69 -7.41 3.25 -14.05
C ARG A 69 -8.26 4.05 -13.06
N GLN A 70 -8.21 3.69 -11.78
CA GLN A 70 -8.97 4.37 -10.71
C GLN A 70 -8.14 5.40 -9.96
N LEU A 71 -6.87 5.57 -10.32
CA LEU A 71 -5.99 6.51 -9.64
C LEU A 71 -6.55 7.93 -9.69
N SER A 72 -6.67 8.52 -8.52
CA SER A 72 -7.09 9.91 -8.31
C SER A 72 -6.49 10.36 -7.00
N HIS A 73 -6.41 11.67 -6.78
CA HIS A 73 -5.95 12.19 -5.50
C HIS A 73 -6.84 11.71 -4.36
N ASN A 74 -8.14 11.60 -4.59
CA ASN A 74 -9.08 11.12 -3.59
C ASN A 74 -8.80 9.67 -3.20
N LEU A 75 -8.64 8.78 -4.19
CA LEU A 75 -8.33 7.37 -3.91
C LEU A 75 -6.99 7.23 -3.19
N ILE A 76 -5.96 7.93 -3.67
CA ILE A 76 -4.63 7.86 -3.08
C ILE A 76 -4.67 8.30 -1.63
N ALA A 77 -5.28 9.44 -1.33
CA ALA A 77 -5.39 9.96 0.03
C ALA A 77 -6.21 9.03 0.93
N HIS A 78 -7.29 8.47 0.41
CA HIS A 78 -8.14 7.54 1.13
C HIS A 78 -7.36 6.30 1.59
N GLU A 79 -6.60 5.70 0.67
CA GLU A 79 -5.82 4.51 1.00
C GLU A 79 -4.61 4.82 1.89
N ILE A 80 -3.99 5.98 1.71
CA ILE A 80 -2.90 6.43 2.60
C ILE A 80 -3.40 6.56 4.03
N PHE A 81 -4.60 7.11 4.22
CA PHE A 81 -5.18 7.24 5.55
C PHE A 81 -5.40 5.86 6.20
N HIS A 82 -5.96 4.91 5.45
CA HIS A 82 -6.14 3.55 5.94
C HIS A 82 -4.81 2.87 6.26
N LEU A 83 -3.79 3.10 5.44
CA LEU A 83 -2.46 2.56 5.70
C LEU A 83 -1.88 3.13 6.99
N ALA A 84 -1.98 4.45 7.18
CA ALA A 84 -1.47 5.10 8.40
C ALA A 84 -2.19 4.56 9.65
N GLU A 85 -3.50 4.41 9.61
CA GLU A 85 -4.27 3.86 10.72
C GLU A 85 -3.91 2.41 11.01
N THR A 86 -3.73 1.61 9.97
CA THR A 86 -3.34 0.21 10.10
C THR A 86 -1.98 0.06 10.78
N ILE A 87 -1.01 0.85 10.32
CA ILE A 87 0.34 0.84 10.93
C ILE A 87 0.26 1.31 12.38
N ALA A 88 -0.39 2.45 12.62
CA ALA A 88 -0.51 3.02 13.96
C ALA A 88 -1.17 2.03 14.93
N GLY A 89 -2.23 1.38 14.50
CA GLY A 89 -2.92 0.38 15.31
C GLY A 89 -2.04 -0.81 15.67
N SER A 90 -1.21 -1.25 14.72
CA SER A 90 -0.32 -2.41 14.93
C SER A 90 0.80 -2.13 15.93
N ILE A 91 1.25 -0.89 16.04
CA ILE A 91 2.36 -0.51 16.92
C ILE A 91 1.91 0.36 18.10
N ASN A 92 0.60 0.39 18.35
CA ASN A 92 -0.02 1.09 19.49
C ASN A 92 0.27 2.60 19.55
N ILE A 93 0.28 3.25 18.37
CA ILE A 93 0.34 4.71 18.30
C ILE A 93 -1.08 5.25 18.36
N GLU A 94 -1.36 6.09 19.34
CA GLU A 94 -2.69 6.67 19.52
C GLU A 94 -2.69 8.19 19.41
N ASP A 95 -1.53 8.83 19.54
CA ASP A 95 -1.46 10.29 19.52
C ASP A 95 -1.62 10.84 18.10
N GLU A 96 -2.38 11.92 18.03
CA GLU A 96 -2.74 12.56 16.76
C GLU A 96 -1.54 13.06 15.98
N GLU A 97 -0.54 13.61 16.66
CA GLU A 97 0.66 14.15 16.01
C GLU A 97 1.48 13.07 15.31
N SER A 98 1.64 11.91 15.94
CA SER A 98 2.38 10.79 15.32
C SER A 98 1.62 10.24 14.12
N ILE A 99 0.30 10.16 14.19
CA ILE A 99 -0.52 9.71 13.07
C ILE A 99 -0.45 10.73 11.92
N ALA A 100 -0.51 12.02 12.22
CA ALA A 100 -0.38 13.08 11.22
C ALA A 100 0.99 13.04 10.54
N TRP A 101 2.07 12.84 11.33
CA TRP A 101 3.40 12.66 10.76
C TRP A 101 3.45 11.48 9.81
N LEU A 102 2.86 10.37 10.21
CA LEU A 102 2.85 9.14 9.40
C LEU A 102 2.10 9.36 8.09
N VAL A 103 0.93 10.00 8.12
CA VAL A 103 0.17 10.34 6.92
C VAL A 103 1.01 11.21 5.97
N GLY A 104 1.69 12.23 6.49
CA GLY A 104 2.55 13.10 5.70
C GLY A 104 3.72 12.35 5.09
N HIS A 105 4.39 11.52 5.87
CA HIS A 105 5.53 10.73 5.40
C HIS A 105 5.11 9.73 4.31
N LEU A 106 4.02 9.00 4.52
CA LEU A 106 3.48 8.07 3.53
C LEU A 106 3.07 8.79 2.25
N SER A 107 2.43 9.96 2.39
CA SER A 107 2.01 10.75 1.23
C SER A 107 3.22 11.16 0.38
N GLU A 108 4.28 11.65 1.02
CA GLU A 108 5.50 12.03 0.32
C GLU A 108 6.12 10.85 -0.43
N LYS A 109 6.24 9.70 0.22
CA LYS A 109 6.83 8.50 -0.39
C LYS A 109 5.97 7.97 -1.52
N ILE A 110 4.67 7.81 -1.30
CA ILE A 110 3.76 7.20 -2.28
C ILE A 110 3.59 8.09 -3.49
N TYR A 111 3.31 9.39 -3.30
CA TYR A 111 3.22 10.33 -4.42
C TYR A 111 4.53 10.41 -5.18
N GLY A 112 5.67 10.40 -4.48
CA GLY A 112 6.99 10.41 -5.10
C GLY A 112 7.20 9.23 -6.03
N ILE A 113 6.84 8.02 -5.58
CA ILE A 113 6.98 6.81 -6.40
C ILE A 113 6.01 6.83 -7.59
N LEU A 114 4.76 7.20 -7.37
CA LEU A 114 3.76 7.27 -8.43
C LEU A 114 4.17 8.26 -9.52
N LYS A 115 4.71 9.40 -9.12
CA LYS A 115 5.20 10.42 -10.05
C LYS A 115 6.44 9.94 -10.80
N LEU A 116 7.40 9.35 -10.09
CA LEU A 116 8.64 8.82 -10.69
C LEU A 116 8.33 7.76 -11.74
N LYS A 117 7.36 6.90 -11.48
CA LYS A 117 6.95 5.83 -12.39
C LYS A 117 5.91 6.28 -13.41
N LYS A 118 5.57 7.56 -13.41
CA LYS A 118 4.66 8.20 -14.37
C LYS A 118 3.23 7.66 -14.31
N PHE A 119 2.76 7.29 -13.13
CA PHE A 119 1.35 6.95 -12.91
C PHE A 119 0.49 8.21 -12.68
N ILE A 120 1.14 9.27 -12.26
CA ILE A 120 0.48 10.57 -12.06
C ILE A 120 1.33 11.69 -12.61
#